data_2bd5a2c470e5cbbf7bd33c2d937d776a
#
_entry.id   2bd5a2c470e5cbbf7bd33c2d937d776a
#
_cell.length_a   1.000
_cell.length_b   1.000
_cell.length_c   1.000
_cell.angle_alpha   90.00
_cell.angle_beta   90.00
_cell.angle_gamma   90.00
#
_symmetry.space_group_name_H-M   'P 1'
#
loop_
_entity.id
_entity.type
_entity.pdbx_description
1 polymer ?
#
loop_
_entity_poly.entity_id
_entity_poly.type
_entity_poly.pdbx_seq_one_letter_code
_entity_poly.pdbx_strand_id
1 'polypeptide(L)'
;SLVYTFRMSNNLLVQEAQDPGVSVLTQAIVSNQVEGTLASTKVESAVEPSLRYRDVATTLLKHDVNLVGIIRGGEVHLRFEDISLAQNDRLVYICPARQDWEAIRSFLT
;
A
#
# COMPACT_ATOMS: atom_id res chain seq x y z
N SER A 1 9.20 13.39 -0.51
CA SER A 1 10.27 14.37 -0.42
C SER A 1 11.44 14.00 -1.32
N LEU A 2 12.28 14.96 -1.62
CA LEU A 2 13.43 14.75 -2.49
C LEU A 2 14.43 13.76 -1.84
N VAL A 3 14.63 13.88 -0.54
CA VAL A 3 15.52 12.98 0.19
C VAL A 3 15.02 11.56 0.16
N TYR A 4 13.73 11.39 0.34
CA TYR A 4 13.10 10.08 0.30
C TYR A 4 13.24 9.44 -1.09
N THR A 5 13.04 10.22 -2.14
CA THR A 5 13.18 9.74 -3.51
C THR A 5 14.61 9.29 -3.80
N PHE A 6 15.58 10.04 -3.32
CA PHE A 6 16.99 9.68 -3.48
C PHE A 6 17.31 8.36 -2.77
N ARG A 7 16.82 8.17 -1.55
CA ARG A 7 17.00 6.92 -0.81
C ARG A 7 16.39 5.74 -1.55
N MET A 8 15.19 5.94 -2.08
CA MET A 8 14.53 4.91 -2.86
C MET A 8 15.37 4.49 -4.06
N SER A 9 15.93 5.45 -4.77
CA SER A 9 16.79 5.16 -5.92
C SER A 9 18.02 4.35 -5.54
N ASN A 10 18.66 4.69 -4.42
CA ASN A 10 19.80 3.94 -3.92
C ASN A 10 19.43 2.49 -3.56
N ASN A 11 18.28 2.33 -2.89
CA ASN A 11 17.80 1.00 -2.54
C ASN A 11 17.51 0.16 -3.78
N LEU A 12 16.95 0.78 -4.81
CA LEU A 12 16.68 0.09 -6.06
C LEU A 12 17.95 -0.39 -6.75
N LEU A 13 19.00 0.43 -6.74
CA LEU A 13 20.29 0.04 -7.31
C LEU A 13 20.90 -1.16 -6.58
N VAL A 14 20.83 -1.16 -5.25
CA VAL A 14 21.33 -2.29 -4.46
C VAL A 14 20.51 -3.55 -4.74
N GLN A 15 19.19 -3.42 -4.79
CA GLN A 15 18.31 -4.55 -5.05
C GLN A 15 18.51 -5.11 -6.46
N GLU A 16 18.76 -4.26 -7.43
CA GLU A 16 18.97 -4.71 -8.80
C GLU A 16 20.19 -5.62 -8.93
N ALA A 17 21.23 -5.39 -8.13
CA ALA A 17 22.39 -6.25 -8.10
C ALA A 17 22.06 -7.65 -7.56
N GLN A 18 21.04 -7.77 -6.70
CA GLN A 18 20.63 -9.02 -6.06
C GLN A 18 19.37 -9.62 -6.67
N ASP A 19 18.45 -8.76 -7.14
CA ASP A 19 17.15 -9.18 -7.66
C ASP A 19 16.70 -8.24 -8.77
N PRO A 20 17.11 -8.48 -10.00
CA PRO A 20 16.87 -7.55 -11.11
C PRO A 20 15.39 -7.27 -11.42
N GLY A 21 14.49 -8.20 -11.09
CA GLY A 21 13.08 -8.03 -11.36
C GLY A 21 12.40 -6.96 -10.52
N VAL A 22 12.95 -6.69 -9.34
CA VAL A 22 12.33 -5.76 -8.38
C VAL A 22 12.35 -4.32 -8.89
N SER A 23 13.51 -3.87 -9.39
CA SER A 23 13.63 -2.48 -9.85
C SER A 23 12.75 -2.20 -11.07
N VAL A 24 12.63 -3.16 -11.98
CA VAL A 24 11.79 -3.01 -13.17
C VAL A 24 10.33 -2.83 -12.78
N LEU A 25 9.83 -3.68 -11.89
CA LEU A 25 8.45 -3.60 -11.41
C LEU A 25 8.19 -2.30 -10.65
N THR A 26 9.07 -1.96 -9.72
CA THR A 26 8.92 -0.76 -8.91
C THR A 26 8.91 0.49 -9.78
N GLN A 27 9.81 0.57 -10.74
CA GLN A 27 9.89 1.70 -11.66
C GLN A 27 8.62 1.84 -12.50
N ALA A 28 8.09 0.72 -12.98
CA ALA A 28 6.87 0.72 -13.77
C ALA A 28 5.69 1.24 -12.96
N ILE A 29 5.57 0.83 -11.70
CA ILE A 29 4.49 1.28 -10.82
C ILE A 29 4.62 2.76 -10.49
N VAL A 30 5.81 3.20 -10.10
CA VAL A 30 6.05 4.59 -9.69
C VAL A 30 5.86 5.56 -10.85
N SER A 31 6.24 5.18 -12.06
CA SER A 31 6.11 6.04 -13.23
C SER A 31 4.78 5.86 -13.97
N ASN A 32 3.87 5.06 -13.44
CA ASN A 32 2.54 4.80 -14.01
C ASN A 32 2.60 4.23 -15.44
N GLN A 33 3.62 3.41 -15.71
CA GLN A 33 3.78 2.77 -17.01
C GLN A 33 2.92 1.53 -17.18
N VAL A 34 2.31 1.06 -16.10
CA VAL A 34 1.40 -0.08 -16.12
C VAL A 34 -0.01 0.38 -15.80
N GLU A 35 -0.98 -0.47 -16.09
CA GLU A 35 -2.36 -0.21 -15.74
C GLU A 35 -2.51 -0.31 -14.21
N GLY A 36 -2.46 0.82 -13.55
CA GLY A 36 -2.55 0.88 -12.10
C GLY A 36 -1.83 2.09 -11.56
N THR A 37 -2.23 2.47 -10.36
CA THR A 37 -1.71 3.63 -9.65
C THR A 37 -1.32 3.20 -8.24
N LEU A 38 -0.15 3.65 -7.80
CA LEU A 38 0.25 3.55 -6.39
C LEU A 38 -0.36 4.73 -5.66
N ALA A 39 -1.24 4.45 -4.69
CA ALA A 39 -1.99 5.47 -3.98
C ALA A 39 -2.04 5.17 -2.49
N SER A 40 -2.45 6.16 -1.70
CA SER A 40 -2.68 5.94 -0.28
C SER A 40 -3.94 6.65 0.17
N THR A 41 -4.59 6.08 1.19
CA THR A 41 -5.80 6.63 1.77
C THR A 41 -5.74 6.46 3.28
N LYS A 42 -6.05 7.53 3.99
CA LYS A 42 -6.06 7.52 5.45
C LYS A 42 -7.36 6.90 5.97
N VAL A 43 -7.24 6.07 7.01
CA VAL A 43 -8.39 5.54 7.73
C VAL A 43 -8.93 6.65 8.62
N GLU A 44 -10.03 7.26 8.23
CA GLU A 44 -10.54 8.48 8.86
C GLU A 44 -11.53 8.23 9.99
N SER A 45 -11.97 7.00 10.17
CA SER A 45 -12.91 6.66 11.24
C SER A 45 -12.47 5.41 11.97
N ALA A 46 -13.05 5.19 13.14
CA ALA A 46 -12.78 3.98 13.90
C ALA A 46 -13.24 2.74 13.13
N VAL A 47 -12.46 1.68 13.22
CA VAL A 47 -12.77 0.39 12.60
C VAL A 47 -12.81 -0.70 13.66
N GLU A 48 -13.47 -1.80 13.34
CA GLU A 48 -13.56 -2.91 14.28
C GLU A 48 -12.18 -3.53 14.50
N PRO A 49 -11.82 -3.83 15.77
CA PRO A 49 -10.52 -4.43 16.07
C PRO A 49 -10.29 -5.79 15.42
N SER A 50 -11.35 -6.44 14.98
CA SER A 50 -11.26 -7.74 14.30
C SER A 50 -10.80 -7.63 12.85
N LEU A 51 -10.75 -6.43 12.27
CA LEU A 51 -10.28 -6.23 10.91
C LEU A 51 -8.74 -6.28 10.86
N ARG A 52 -8.22 -7.44 10.56
CA ARG A 52 -6.78 -7.64 10.47
C ARG A 52 -6.30 -7.38 9.04
N TYR A 53 -5.01 -7.09 8.90
CA TYR A 53 -4.41 -6.80 7.60
C TYR A 53 -4.79 -7.85 6.56
N ARG A 54 -4.68 -9.12 6.91
CA ARG A 54 -4.97 -10.23 5.99
C ARG A 54 -6.39 -10.17 5.47
N ASP A 55 -7.35 -9.93 6.35
CA ASP A 55 -8.76 -9.88 5.98
C ASP A 55 -9.06 -8.66 5.12
N VAL A 56 -8.51 -7.51 5.51
CA VAL A 56 -8.67 -6.26 4.75
C VAL A 56 -8.05 -6.41 3.35
N ALA A 57 -6.86 -6.95 3.26
CA ALA A 57 -6.18 -7.14 1.97
C ALA A 57 -6.97 -8.07 1.06
N THR A 58 -7.49 -9.16 1.59
CA THR A 58 -8.28 -10.12 0.82
C THR A 58 -9.57 -9.49 0.31
N THR A 59 -10.26 -8.75 1.17
CA THR A 59 -11.51 -8.10 0.79
C THR A 59 -11.29 -7.01 -0.25
N LEU A 60 -10.28 -6.17 -0.06
CA LEU A 60 -9.98 -5.09 -1.00
C LEU A 60 -9.56 -5.62 -2.37
N LEU A 61 -8.87 -6.75 -2.39
CA LEU A 61 -8.45 -7.33 -3.67
C LEU A 61 -9.64 -7.72 -4.54
N LYS A 62 -10.77 -8.07 -3.93
CA LYS A 62 -12.00 -8.36 -4.67
C LYS A 62 -12.57 -7.13 -5.37
N HIS A 63 -12.14 -5.95 -4.98
CA HIS A 63 -12.57 -4.67 -5.54
C HIS A 63 -11.44 -3.99 -6.33
N ASP A 64 -10.46 -4.76 -6.77
CA ASP A 64 -9.31 -4.31 -7.55
C ASP A 64 -8.41 -3.35 -6.79
N VAL A 65 -8.41 -3.41 -5.46
CA VAL A 65 -7.51 -2.65 -4.59
C VAL A 65 -6.51 -3.63 -3.99
N ASN A 66 -5.27 -3.56 -4.45
CA ASN A 66 -4.20 -4.43 -3.96
C ASN A 66 -3.44 -3.72 -2.84
N LEU A 67 -3.81 -4.03 -1.60
CA LEU A 67 -3.16 -3.44 -0.43
C LEU A 67 -1.74 -3.97 -0.29
N VAL A 68 -0.76 -3.07 -0.30
CA VAL A 68 0.65 -3.46 -0.25
C VAL A 68 1.32 -3.10 1.07
N GLY A 69 0.71 -2.22 1.86
CA GLY A 69 1.27 -1.86 3.16
C GLY A 69 0.36 -0.94 3.94
N ILE A 70 0.64 -0.84 5.24
CA ILE A 70 -0.02 0.10 6.13
C ILE A 70 1.06 0.93 6.80
N ILE A 71 0.88 2.25 6.82
CA ILE A 71 1.80 3.16 7.51
C ILE A 71 1.11 3.63 8.78
N ARG A 72 1.78 3.41 9.92
CA ARG A 72 1.28 3.81 11.23
C ARG A 72 2.40 4.52 11.98
N GLY A 73 2.20 5.79 12.29
CA GLY A 73 3.20 6.57 13.01
C GLY A 73 4.53 6.64 12.30
N GLY A 74 4.53 6.68 10.98
CA GLY A 74 5.74 6.71 10.17
C GLY A 74 6.38 5.35 9.93
N GLU A 75 5.86 4.29 10.53
CA GLU A 75 6.37 2.93 10.34
C GLU A 75 5.55 2.19 9.29
N VAL A 76 6.23 1.41 8.46
CA VAL A 76 5.60 0.60 7.43
C VAL A 76 5.36 -0.81 7.95
N HIS A 77 4.13 -1.27 7.84
CA HIS A 77 3.75 -2.63 8.21
C HIS A 77 3.31 -3.36 6.95
N LEU A 78 3.85 -4.54 6.74
CA LEU A 78 3.56 -5.36 5.59
C LEU A 78 2.60 -6.48 5.95
N ARG A 79 2.04 -7.09 4.92
CA ARG A 79 0.98 -8.08 5.03
C ARG A 79 1.29 -9.23 6.01
N PHE A 80 2.54 -9.68 6.06
CA PHE A 80 2.89 -10.82 6.90
C PHE A 80 2.92 -10.49 8.39
N GLU A 81 2.84 -9.22 8.77
CA GLU A 81 2.77 -8.82 10.18
C GLU A 81 1.38 -9.00 10.77
N ASP A 82 0.37 -9.07 9.93
CA ASP A 82 -1.03 -9.37 10.30
C ASP A 82 -1.55 -8.51 11.45
N ILE A 83 -1.28 -7.21 11.38
CA ILE A 83 -1.77 -6.26 12.39
C ILE A 83 -3.25 -5.95 12.17
N SER A 84 -3.93 -5.51 13.24
CA SER A 84 -5.30 -5.00 13.12
C SER A 84 -5.30 -3.60 12.57
N LEU A 85 -6.26 -3.30 11.67
CA LEU A 85 -6.43 -1.96 11.14
C LEU A 85 -6.87 -1.02 12.25
N ALA A 86 -6.39 0.22 12.23
CA ALA A 86 -6.74 1.22 13.23
C ALA A 86 -6.98 2.57 12.58
N GLN A 87 -7.74 3.43 13.28
CA GLN A 87 -7.96 4.79 12.83
C GLN A 87 -6.62 5.53 12.72
N ASN A 88 -6.50 6.38 11.72
CA ASN A 88 -5.32 7.15 11.36
C ASN A 88 -4.22 6.33 10.66
N ASP A 89 -4.41 5.04 10.47
CA ASP A 89 -3.53 4.27 9.59
C ASP A 89 -3.65 4.81 8.16
N ARG A 90 -2.57 4.71 7.40
CA ARG A 90 -2.58 5.05 5.99
C ARG A 90 -2.42 3.76 5.20
N LEU A 91 -3.43 3.46 4.41
CA LEU A 91 -3.43 2.28 3.54
C LEU A 91 -2.69 2.64 2.25
N VAL A 92 -1.68 1.87 1.90
CA VAL A 92 -0.94 2.04 0.64
C VAL A 92 -1.30 0.88 -0.27
N TYR A 93 -1.73 1.20 -1.47
CA TYR A 93 -2.29 0.18 -2.37
C TYR A 93 -2.01 0.51 -3.83
N ILE A 94 -2.16 -0.51 -4.67
CA ILE A 94 -2.12 -0.38 -6.13
C ILE A 94 -3.54 -0.64 -6.62
N CYS A 95 -4.06 0.27 -7.43
CA CYS A 95 -5.43 0.17 -7.93
C CYS A 95 -5.55 0.90 -9.29
N PRO A 96 -6.61 0.60 -10.07
CA PRO A 96 -6.86 1.36 -11.30
C PRO A 96 -7.15 2.83 -11.06
N ALA A 97 -7.81 3.14 -9.92
CA ALA A 97 -8.13 4.53 -9.55
C ALA A 97 -8.13 4.65 -8.05
N ARG A 98 -7.62 5.79 -7.54
CA ARG A 98 -7.60 6.07 -6.11
C ARG A 98 -9.00 5.99 -5.51
N GLN A 99 -9.10 5.38 -4.34
CA GLN A 99 -10.33 5.27 -3.59
C GLN A 99 -10.26 6.14 -2.33
N ASP A 100 -11.33 6.87 -2.01
CA ASP A 100 -11.39 7.57 -0.74
C ASP A 100 -11.74 6.61 0.40
N TRP A 101 -11.66 7.12 1.64
CA TRP A 101 -11.92 6.27 2.79
C TRP A 101 -13.35 5.72 2.80
N GLU A 102 -14.33 6.52 2.40
CA GLU A 102 -15.73 6.07 2.38
C GLU A 102 -15.94 4.90 1.43
N ALA A 103 -15.29 4.94 0.27
CA ALA A 103 -15.35 3.83 -0.69
C ALA A 103 -14.70 2.57 -0.11
N ILE A 104 -13.51 2.71 0.46
CA ILE A 104 -12.80 1.57 1.05
C ILE A 104 -13.60 1.00 2.22
N ARG A 105 -14.14 1.85 3.08
CA ARG A 105 -14.95 1.41 4.21
C ARG A 105 -16.15 0.60 3.73
N SER A 106 -16.79 1.03 2.66
CA SER A 106 -17.95 0.32 2.12
C SER A 106 -17.59 -1.10 1.63
N PHE A 107 -16.36 -1.29 1.14
CA PHE A 107 -15.90 -2.61 0.74
C PHE A 107 -15.71 -3.54 1.94
N LEU A 108 -15.39 -2.98 3.10
CA LEU A 108 -15.07 -3.75 4.30
C LEU A 108 -16.28 -4.12 5.14
N THR A 109 -17.46 -3.60 4.83
CA THR A 109 -18.69 -3.87 5.59
C THR A 109 -19.59 -4.95 4.99
#